data_b64a88a60036484066fdd558e4af99fa
#
_entry.id   b64a88a60036484066fdd558e4af99fa
#
_cell.length_a   1.000
_cell.length_b   1.000
_cell.length_c   1.000
_cell.angle_alpha   90.00
_cell.angle_beta   90.00
_cell.angle_gamma   90.00
#
_symmetry.space_group_name_H-M   'P 1'
#
loop_
_entity.id
_entity.type
_entity.pdbx_description
1 polymer ?
#
loop_
_entity_poly.entity_id
_entity_poly.type
_entity_poly.pdbx_seq_one_letter_code
_entity_poly.pdbx_strand_id
1 'polypeptide(L)'
;LVGSEMCIRDRYYAPDPSSQQICTIGGNVAFNSGGAHCLKYGMTSNHVLGARVVLPDGEIEQLGGLSMEQVGPDLLGLFVGSEGLLGVATEVTVRLLPRPEAYHTVLAGYSTIEAAGDAVSKIVGSGLLPAALEIMDRLTMDAATAAVGAQYPENCEAVLIVELDGAADWVEAERVRLEALIQQSNAVAIQVAADADQRATIW
;
A
#
# COMPACT_ATOMS: atom_id res chain seq x y z
N LEU A 1 -4.55 -15.40 9.28
CA LEU A 1 -3.15 -15.85 9.18
C LEU A 1 -2.26 -14.81 8.53
N VAL A 2 -2.38 -13.57 8.94
CA VAL A 2 -1.45 -12.51 8.58
C VAL A 2 -0.62 -12.23 9.84
N GLY A 3 0.12 -13.21 10.27
CA GLY A 3 0.90 -13.12 11.48
C GLY A 3 2.39 -13.19 11.19
N SER A 4 3.15 -13.32 12.26
CA SER A 4 4.61 -13.42 12.29
C SER A 4 5.24 -14.44 11.33
N GLU A 5 4.47 -15.38 10.79
CA GLU A 5 4.93 -16.38 9.82
C GLU A 5 5.20 -15.82 8.42
N MET A 6 4.69 -14.63 8.09
CA MET A 6 4.95 -13.96 6.81
C MET A 6 6.32 -13.27 6.73
N CYS A 7 7.03 -13.17 7.83
CA CYS A 7 8.40 -12.62 7.88
C CYS A 7 9.46 -13.73 7.77
N ILE A 8 9.31 -14.65 6.83
CA ILE A 8 10.28 -15.71 6.64
C ILE A 8 11.52 -15.16 5.95
N ARG A 9 12.65 -15.17 6.63
CA ARG A 9 13.97 -14.79 6.08
C ARG A 9 14.00 -13.37 5.49
N ASP A 10 13.57 -12.36 6.28
CA ASP A 10 13.58 -10.95 5.86
C ASP A 10 12.75 -10.65 4.61
N ARG A 11 11.70 -11.43 4.38
CA ARG A 11 10.73 -11.23 3.30
C ARG A 11 9.34 -10.97 3.85
N TYR A 12 8.50 -10.31 3.05
CA TYR A 12 7.13 -10.00 3.41
C TYR A 12 6.19 -10.05 2.19
N TYR A 13 4.90 -10.17 2.46
CA TYR A 13 3.84 -10.02 1.50
C TYR A 13 3.42 -8.55 1.48
N ALA A 14 3.58 -7.88 0.33
CA ALA A 14 3.47 -6.43 0.27
C ALA A 14 2.05 -5.87 0.29
N PRO A 15 1.01 -6.51 -0.30
CA PRO A 15 -0.35 -5.96 -0.22
C PRO A 15 -0.82 -5.79 1.21
N ASP A 16 -1.25 -4.57 1.53
CA ASP A 16 -1.63 -4.13 2.87
C ASP A 16 -2.99 -3.42 2.88
N PRO A 17 -4.10 -4.13 2.55
CA PRO A 17 -5.41 -3.52 2.55
C PRO A 17 -5.73 -2.93 3.93
N SER A 18 -6.55 -1.88 3.97
CA SER A 18 -6.99 -1.25 5.24
C SER A 18 -7.65 -2.25 6.20
N SER A 19 -8.17 -3.35 5.68
CA SER A 19 -8.74 -4.48 6.43
C SER A 19 -7.73 -5.55 6.83
N GLN A 20 -6.41 -5.35 6.65
CA GLN A 20 -5.40 -6.41 6.81
C GLN A 20 -5.41 -7.13 8.17
N GLN A 21 -5.88 -6.47 9.24
CA GLN A 21 -5.97 -7.08 10.57
C GLN A 21 -7.09 -8.12 10.70
N ILE A 22 -8.09 -8.06 9.81
CA ILE A 22 -9.29 -8.93 9.85
C ILE A 22 -9.56 -9.67 8.55
N CYS A 23 -8.84 -9.36 7.46
CA CYS A 23 -9.01 -10.01 6.17
C CYS A 23 -8.37 -11.40 6.13
N THR A 24 -8.72 -12.17 5.10
CA THR A 24 -8.05 -13.41 4.74
C THR A 24 -7.35 -13.25 3.40
N ILE A 25 -6.33 -14.07 3.14
CA ILE A 25 -5.68 -14.11 1.81
C ILE A 25 -6.68 -14.47 0.71
N GLY A 26 -7.59 -15.42 0.97
CA GLY A 26 -8.66 -15.77 0.02
C GLY A 26 -9.60 -14.60 -0.26
N GLY A 27 -9.93 -13.78 0.75
CA GLY A 27 -10.71 -12.56 0.58
C GLY A 27 -9.96 -11.51 -0.26
N ASN A 28 -8.66 -11.33 0.00
CA ASN A 28 -7.82 -10.42 -0.79
C ASN A 28 -7.73 -10.86 -2.25
N VAL A 29 -7.63 -12.16 -2.52
CA VAL A 29 -7.66 -12.70 -3.88
C VAL A 29 -9.03 -12.45 -4.52
N ALA A 30 -10.12 -12.73 -3.81
CA ALA A 30 -11.48 -12.55 -4.33
C ALA A 30 -11.76 -11.09 -4.73
N PHE A 31 -11.27 -10.11 -3.96
CA PHE A 31 -11.49 -8.68 -4.22
C PHE A 31 -10.37 -8.00 -4.97
N ASN A 32 -9.27 -8.69 -5.28
CA ASN A 32 -8.04 -8.07 -5.77
C ASN A 32 -7.63 -6.89 -4.88
N SER A 33 -7.60 -7.12 -3.57
CA SER A 33 -7.42 -6.05 -2.58
C SER A 33 -6.12 -5.28 -2.81
N GLY A 34 -6.20 -3.96 -2.61
CA GLY A 34 -5.08 -3.05 -2.58
C GLY A 34 -4.94 -2.38 -1.21
N GLY A 35 -4.03 -1.44 -1.07
CA GLY A 35 -3.79 -0.67 0.15
C GLY A 35 -2.94 0.58 -0.11
N ALA A 36 -2.49 1.22 0.96
CA ALA A 36 -1.72 2.46 0.88
C ALA A 36 -0.43 2.34 0.04
N HIS A 37 0.16 1.15 0.00
CA HIS A 37 1.42 0.89 -0.71
C HIS A 37 1.23 0.41 -2.17
N CYS A 38 0.02 0.47 -2.71
CA CYS A 38 -0.27 0.03 -4.10
C CYS A 38 0.47 0.84 -5.16
N LEU A 39 0.79 2.10 -4.90
CA LEU A 39 1.51 2.95 -5.85
C LEU A 39 2.84 2.32 -6.27
N LYS A 40 3.60 1.78 -5.34
CA LYS A 40 4.89 1.15 -5.58
C LYS A 40 4.80 -0.36 -5.81
N TYR A 41 3.98 -1.03 -5.03
CA TYR A 41 3.98 -2.49 -4.97
C TYR A 41 2.86 -3.16 -5.74
N GLY A 42 1.82 -2.41 -6.13
CA GLY A 42 0.66 -2.94 -6.84
C GLY A 42 -0.35 -3.59 -5.91
N MET A 43 -1.35 -4.20 -6.51
CA MET A 43 -2.48 -4.86 -5.86
C MET A 43 -2.19 -6.36 -5.64
N THR A 44 -3.14 -7.09 -5.06
CA THR A 44 -3.05 -8.54 -4.85
C THR A 44 -2.68 -9.30 -6.13
N SER A 45 -3.26 -8.94 -7.29
CA SER A 45 -2.95 -9.57 -8.58
C SER A 45 -1.47 -9.50 -8.97
N ASN A 46 -0.73 -8.48 -8.53
CA ASN A 46 0.70 -8.34 -8.77
C ASN A 46 1.56 -9.30 -7.93
N HIS A 47 0.96 -9.96 -6.95
CA HIS A 47 1.66 -10.81 -5.98
C HIS A 47 1.18 -12.25 -5.96
N VAL A 48 0.04 -12.57 -6.57
CA VAL A 48 -0.47 -13.95 -6.67
C VAL A 48 0.20 -14.62 -7.86
N LEU A 49 0.85 -15.76 -7.62
CA LEU A 49 1.51 -16.59 -8.65
C LEU A 49 0.64 -17.78 -9.05
N GLY A 50 -0.18 -18.28 -8.13
CA GLY A 50 -1.08 -19.39 -8.38
C GLY A 50 -2.11 -19.56 -7.27
N ALA A 51 -3.18 -20.27 -7.59
CA ALA A 51 -4.23 -20.60 -6.64
C ALA A 51 -4.78 -22.01 -6.91
N ARG A 52 -5.09 -22.73 -5.84
CA ARG A 52 -5.91 -23.93 -5.89
C ARG A 52 -7.35 -23.53 -5.60
N VAL A 53 -8.23 -23.82 -6.54
CA VAL A 53 -9.60 -23.30 -6.57
C VAL A 53 -10.58 -24.46 -6.61
N VAL A 54 -11.66 -24.37 -5.83
CA VAL A 54 -12.83 -25.22 -5.95
C VAL A 54 -13.86 -24.50 -6.81
N LEU A 55 -14.21 -25.11 -7.94
CA LEU A 55 -15.19 -24.58 -8.90
C LEU A 55 -16.64 -24.82 -8.42
N PRO A 56 -17.65 -24.16 -9.05
CA PRO A 56 -19.06 -24.32 -8.65
C PRO A 56 -19.60 -25.75 -8.75
N ASP A 57 -19.04 -26.60 -9.60
CA ASP A 57 -19.38 -28.02 -9.75
C ASP A 57 -18.68 -28.94 -8.75
N GLY A 58 -17.78 -28.37 -7.93
CA GLY A 58 -16.98 -29.08 -6.92
C GLY A 58 -15.65 -29.63 -7.45
N GLU A 59 -15.33 -29.41 -8.72
CA GLU A 59 -14.01 -29.77 -9.26
C GLU A 59 -12.92 -28.87 -8.66
N ILE A 60 -11.71 -29.42 -8.55
CA ILE A 60 -10.56 -28.70 -7.99
C ILE A 60 -9.57 -28.45 -9.11
N GLU A 61 -9.28 -27.16 -9.34
CA GLU A 61 -8.37 -26.73 -10.39
C GLU A 61 -7.16 -25.99 -9.80
N GLN A 62 -6.03 -26.14 -10.48
CA GLN A 62 -4.81 -25.38 -10.19
C GLN A 62 -4.66 -24.28 -11.24
N LEU A 63 -4.81 -23.03 -10.83
CA LEU A 63 -4.60 -21.85 -11.66
C LEU A 63 -3.21 -21.28 -11.39
N GLY A 64 -2.44 -20.98 -12.46
CA GLY A 64 -1.08 -20.47 -12.30
C GLY A 64 -0.10 -21.51 -11.73
N GLY A 65 0.96 -21.03 -11.08
CA GLY A 65 2.04 -21.91 -10.58
C GLY A 65 3.02 -21.19 -9.64
N LEU A 66 4.31 -21.40 -9.87
CA LEU A 66 5.41 -20.78 -9.10
C LEU A 66 6.02 -19.55 -9.81
N SER A 67 5.49 -19.16 -10.96
CA SER A 67 5.98 -18.06 -11.80
C SER A 67 4.82 -17.22 -12.31
N MET A 68 5.09 -15.95 -12.58
CA MET A 68 4.14 -15.06 -13.28
C MET A 68 3.99 -15.44 -14.75
N GLU A 69 4.92 -16.19 -15.32
CA GLU A 69 4.85 -16.67 -16.70
C GLU A 69 3.95 -17.91 -16.77
N GLN A 70 2.89 -17.83 -17.57
CA GLN A 70 1.94 -18.90 -17.77
C GLN A 70 1.84 -19.23 -19.27
N VAL A 71 1.53 -20.49 -19.57
CA VAL A 71 1.26 -20.94 -20.94
C VAL A 71 -0.26 -20.95 -21.15
N GLY A 72 -0.73 -20.23 -22.16
CA GLY A 72 -2.16 -20.16 -22.51
C GLY A 72 -2.87 -18.94 -21.92
N PRO A 73 -4.21 -18.98 -21.83
CA PRO A 73 -4.99 -17.88 -21.25
C PRO A 73 -4.67 -17.66 -19.78
N ASP A 74 -4.66 -16.39 -19.34
CA ASP A 74 -4.47 -16.02 -17.94
C ASP A 74 -5.76 -16.24 -17.13
N LEU A 75 -6.01 -17.50 -16.77
CA LEU A 75 -7.17 -17.87 -15.94
C LEU A 75 -7.01 -17.41 -14.48
N LEU A 76 -5.77 -17.28 -14.00
CA LEU A 76 -5.50 -16.74 -12.67
C LEU A 76 -5.89 -15.26 -12.59
N GLY A 77 -5.51 -14.46 -13.59
CA GLY A 77 -5.90 -13.06 -13.67
C GLY A 77 -7.42 -12.87 -13.80
N LEU A 78 -8.11 -13.79 -14.47
CA LEU A 78 -9.58 -13.80 -14.50
C LEU A 78 -10.21 -14.14 -13.13
N PHE A 79 -9.58 -15.04 -12.38
CA PHE A 79 -10.07 -15.48 -11.07
C PHE A 79 -9.85 -14.45 -9.96
N VAL A 80 -8.69 -13.77 -9.95
CA VAL A 80 -8.38 -12.72 -8.98
C VAL A 80 -9.30 -11.52 -9.20
N GLY A 81 -10.04 -11.12 -8.17
CA GLY A 81 -11.04 -10.05 -8.27
C GLY A 81 -12.42 -10.51 -8.76
N SER A 82 -12.66 -11.82 -8.84
CA SER A 82 -13.95 -12.38 -9.27
C SER A 82 -15.04 -12.35 -8.17
N GLU A 83 -14.72 -11.82 -6.99
CA GLU A 83 -15.62 -11.71 -5.82
C GLU A 83 -16.28 -13.04 -5.42
N GLY A 84 -15.60 -14.17 -5.69
CA GLY A 84 -16.09 -15.50 -5.39
C GLY A 84 -17.07 -16.06 -6.43
N LEU A 85 -17.33 -15.35 -7.52
CA LEU A 85 -18.30 -15.79 -8.56
C LEU A 85 -17.78 -16.97 -9.38
N LEU A 86 -16.47 -17.15 -9.46
CA LEU A 86 -15.85 -18.21 -10.28
C LEU A 86 -15.40 -19.43 -9.46
N GLY A 87 -15.39 -19.32 -8.14
CA GLY A 87 -14.96 -20.40 -7.25
C GLY A 87 -14.39 -19.91 -5.94
N VAL A 88 -13.84 -20.82 -5.13
CA VAL A 88 -13.28 -20.56 -3.82
C VAL A 88 -11.79 -20.92 -3.81
N ALA A 89 -10.92 -19.97 -3.52
CA ALA A 89 -9.49 -20.22 -3.32
C ALA A 89 -9.25 -20.95 -2.00
N THR A 90 -8.63 -22.12 -2.04
CA THR A 90 -8.28 -22.93 -0.86
C THR A 90 -6.79 -22.85 -0.52
N GLU A 91 -5.95 -22.64 -1.53
CA GLU A 91 -4.51 -22.43 -1.40
C GLU A 91 -4.09 -21.31 -2.34
N VAL A 92 -3.16 -20.47 -1.91
CA VAL A 92 -2.64 -19.35 -2.72
C VAL A 92 -1.13 -19.33 -2.66
N THR A 93 -0.51 -19.33 -3.82
CA THR A 93 0.94 -19.13 -3.97
C THR A 93 1.20 -17.66 -4.22
N VAL A 94 1.99 -17.03 -3.35
CA VAL A 94 2.29 -15.60 -3.40
C VAL A 94 3.77 -15.30 -3.58
N ARG A 95 4.06 -14.18 -4.23
CA ARG A 95 5.40 -13.61 -4.28
C ARG A 95 5.68 -12.85 -2.99
N LEU A 96 6.85 -13.11 -2.41
CA LEU A 96 7.35 -12.37 -1.25
C LEU A 96 8.47 -11.42 -1.69
N LEU A 97 8.43 -10.20 -1.18
CA LEU A 97 9.45 -9.18 -1.41
C LEU A 97 10.45 -9.12 -0.25
N PRO A 98 11.70 -8.69 -0.48
CA PRO A 98 12.61 -8.32 0.59
C PRO A 98 11.99 -7.21 1.45
N ARG A 99 12.18 -7.28 2.77
CA ARG A 99 11.76 -6.21 3.68
C ARG A 99 12.60 -4.95 3.40
N PRO A 100 11.99 -3.76 3.32
CA PRO A 100 12.74 -2.51 3.21
C PRO A 100 13.72 -2.34 4.38
N GLU A 101 14.92 -1.86 4.08
CA GLU A 101 15.98 -1.58 5.08
C GLU A 101 15.71 -0.28 5.83
N ALA A 102 15.10 0.70 5.15
CA ALA A 102 14.80 2.02 5.69
C ALA A 102 13.44 2.53 5.24
N TYR A 103 12.91 3.45 6.03
CA TYR A 103 11.67 4.17 5.79
C TYR A 103 11.89 5.66 6.04
N HIS A 104 11.21 6.51 5.27
CA HIS A 104 11.12 7.93 5.52
C HIS A 104 9.68 8.40 5.29
N THR A 105 9.01 8.82 6.36
CA THR A 105 7.59 9.19 6.34
C THR A 105 7.44 10.66 6.65
N VAL A 106 6.70 11.35 5.81
CA VAL A 106 6.40 12.78 5.94
C VAL A 106 4.89 12.97 5.92
N LEU A 107 4.37 13.77 6.85
CA LEU A 107 3.02 14.31 6.83
C LEU A 107 3.12 15.80 6.51
N ALA A 108 2.47 16.24 5.45
CA ALA A 108 2.41 17.64 5.02
C ALA A 108 0.97 18.15 5.07
N GLY A 109 0.73 19.27 5.76
CA GLY A 109 -0.57 19.93 5.84
C GLY A 109 -0.72 20.99 4.76
N TYR A 110 -1.93 21.13 4.18
CA TYR A 110 -2.25 22.08 3.14
C TYR A 110 -3.53 22.84 3.47
N SER A 111 -3.59 24.09 3.04
CA SER A 111 -4.76 24.98 3.24
C SER A 111 -5.95 24.61 2.35
N THR A 112 -5.76 23.82 1.31
CA THR A 112 -6.82 23.30 0.43
C THR A 112 -6.47 21.91 -0.08
N ILE A 113 -7.48 21.13 -0.48
CA ILE A 113 -7.27 19.80 -1.06
C ILE A 113 -6.61 19.87 -2.44
N GLU A 114 -6.88 20.95 -3.20
CA GLU A 114 -6.26 21.19 -4.50
C GLU A 114 -4.75 21.38 -4.36
N ALA A 115 -4.30 22.12 -3.32
CA ALA A 115 -2.87 22.30 -3.06
C ALA A 115 -2.18 20.97 -2.70
N ALA A 116 -2.85 20.09 -1.96
CA ALA A 116 -2.36 18.74 -1.71
C ALA A 116 -2.28 17.91 -3.02
N GLY A 117 -3.30 17.98 -3.88
CA GLY A 117 -3.32 17.32 -5.20
C GLY A 117 -2.21 17.82 -6.14
N ASP A 118 -1.93 19.13 -6.13
CA ASP A 118 -0.82 19.72 -6.88
C ASP A 118 0.55 19.21 -6.36
N ALA A 119 0.68 19.01 -5.05
CA ALA A 119 1.88 18.42 -4.46
C ALA A 119 2.07 16.98 -4.92
N VAL A 120 1.01 16.16 -4.92
CA VAL A 120 1.05 14.79 -5.46
C VAL A 120 1.52 14.80 -6.90
N SER A 121 0.92 15.65 -7.73
CA SER A 121 1.24 15.78 -9.16
C SER A 121 2.73 16.13 -9.37
N LYS A 122 3.28 17.03 -8.56
CA LYS A 122 4.71 17.41 -8.59
C LYS A 122 5.61 16.26 -8.16
N ILE A 123 5.27 15.56 -7.08
CA ILE A 123 6.06 14.43 -6.57
C ILE A 123 6.12 13.33 -7.64
N VAL A 124 4.97 12.87 -8.14
CA VAL A 124 4.90 11.81 -9.15
C VAL A 124 5.53 12.28 -10.47
N GLY A 125 5.24 13.51 -10.92
CA GLY A 125 5.78 14.10 -12.14
C GLY A 125 7.30 14.30 -12.11
N SER A 126 7.92 14.36 -10.93
CA SER A 126 9.36 14.40 -10.77
C SER A 126 10.04 13.06 -11.08
N GLY A 127 9.28 11.96 -11.22
CA GLY A 127 9.79 10.59 -11.36
C GLY A 127 10.13 9.93 -10.04
N LEU A 128 9.83 10.56 -8.89
CA LEU A 128 9.93 9.93 -7.58
C LEU A 128 8.76 8.96 -7.41
N LEU A 129 9.05 7.73 -6.97
CA LEU A 129 8.05 6.70 -6.72
C LEU A 129 7.99 6.39 -5.22
N PRO A 130 7.13 7.08 -4.45
CA PRO A 130 6.92 6.77 -3.04
C PRO A 130 6.34 5.37 -2.85
N ALA A 131 6.62 4.77 -1.70
CA ALA A 131 5.99 3.53 -1.28
C ALA A 131 4.49 3.74 -1.05
N ALA A 132 4.14 4.87 -0.44
CA ALA A 132 2.77 5.29 -0.22
C ALA A 132 2.61 6.81 -0.41
N LEU A 133 1.42 7.21 -0.86
CA LEU A 133 1.07 8.59 -1.14
C LEU A 133 -0.44 8.76 -0.90
N GLU A 134 -0.82 9.20 0.30
CA GLU A 134 -2.21 9.24 0.76
C GLU A 134 -2.65 10.67 1.08
N ILE A 135 -3.82 11.06 0.58
CA ILE A 135 -4.46 12.33 0.92
C ILE A 135 -5.65 12.08 1.83
N MET A 136 -5.75 12.88 2.88
CA MET A 136 -6.97 12.97 3.70
C MET A 136 -7.48 14.40 3.69
N ASP A 137 -8.79 14.53 3.45
CA ASP A 137 -9.51 15.79 3.57
C ASP A 137 -9.88 16.09 5.03
N ARG A 138 -10.46 17.26 5.27
CA ARG A 138 -10.87 17.69 6.60
C ARG A 138 -11.84 16.72 7.25
N LEU A 139 -12.80 16.20 6.50
CA LEU A 139 -13.80 15.26 7.03
C LEU A 139 -13.16 13.95 7.49
N THR A 140 -12.23 13.43 6.70
CA THR A 140 -11.46 12.22 7.03
C THR A 140 -10.57 12.43 8.25
N MET A 141 -9.89 13.58 8.35
CA MET A 141 -9.08 13.93 9.53
C MET A 141 -9.93 14.04 10.79
N ASP A 142 -11.10 14.68 10.72
CA ASP A 142 -12.01 14.83 11.86
C ASP A 142 -12.54 13.45 12.31
N ALA A 143 -12.87 12.57 11.36
CA ALA A 143 -13.31 11.21 11.65
C ALA A 143 -12.18 10.38 12.31
N ALA A 144 -10.94 10.46 11.83
CA ALA A 144 -9.80 9.78 12.44
C ALA A 144 -9.49 10.34 13.84
N THR A 145 -9.54 11.65 14.02
CA THR A 145 -9.40 12.28 15.33
C THR A 145 -10.45 11.76 16.32
N ALA A 146 -11.71 11.67 15.90
CA ALA A 146 -12.80 11.17 16.75
C ALA A 146 -12.68 9.67 17.05
N ALA A 147 -12.20 8.87 16.10
CA ALA A 147 -12.13 7.41 16.24
C ALA A 147 -10.92 6.94 17.05
N VAL A 148 -9.74 7.51 16.81
CA VAL A 148 -8.46 7.02 17.37
C VAL A 148 -7.64 8.09 18.07
N GLY A 149 -8.12 9.33 18.14
CA GLY A 149 -7.41 10.45 18.76
C GLY A 149 -6.21 10.96 17.95
N ALA A 150 -6.22 10.71 16.63
CA ALA A 150 -5.18 11.20 15.74
C ALA A 150 -5.06 12.73 15.82
N GLN A 151 -3.84 13.24 15.72
CA GLN A 151 -3.57 14.69 15.78
C GLN A 151 -2.99 15.14 14.44
N TYR A 152 -3.62 16.15 13.86
CA TYR A 152 -3.21 16.77 12.60
C TYR A 152 -2.78 18.22 12.83
N PRO A 153 -1.95 18.80 11.95
CA PRO A 153 -1.57 20.21 12.06
C PRO A 153 -2.81 21.11 12.02
N GLU A 154 -2.77 22.16 12.85
CA GLU A 154 -3.81 23.17 12.84
C GLU A 154 -3.84 23.96 11.51
N ASN A 155 -5.00 24.51 11.19
CA ASN A 155 -5.22 25.36 9.99
C ASN A 155 -4.90 24.68 8.65
N CYS A 156 -5.06 23.35 8.54
CA CYS A 156 -5.04 22.65 7.27
C CYS A 156 -6.41 22.03 6.94
N GLU A 157 -6.77 22.08 5.65
CA GLU A 157 -7.99 21.46 5.13
C GLU A 157 -7.72 20.08 4.51
N ALA A 158 -6.44 19.79 4.26
CA ALA A 158 -6.00 18.49 3.80
C ALA A 158 -4.61 18.16 4.33
N VAL A 159 -4.32 16.87 4.49
CA VAL A 159 -2.96 16.37 4.74
C VAL A 159 -2.57 15.38 3.65
N LEU A 160 -1.29 15.37 3.34
CA LEU A 160 -0.65 14.41 2.46
C LEU A 160 0.36 13.61 3.28
N ILE A 161 0.20 12.30 3.32
CA ILE A 161 1.18 11.38 3.89
C ILE A 161 1.99 10.79 2.75
N VAL A 162 3.31 10.92 2.83
CA VAL A 162 4.25 10.39 1.84
C VAL A 162 5.24 9.48 2.54
N GLU A 163 5.41 8.27 2.04
CA GLU A 163 6.40 7.35 2.56
C GLU A 163 7.36 6.87 1.46
N LEU A 164 8.65 6.98 1.73
CA LEU A 164 9.70 6.30 0.98
C LEU A 164 10.13 5.05 1.74
N ASP A 165 10.39 3.97 1.04
CA ASP A 165 10.95 2.75 1.61
C ASP A 165 11.90 2.04 0.63
N GLY A 166 12.81 1.24 1.15
CA GLY A 166 13.74 0.47 0.32
C GLY A 166 15.13 0.34 0.92
N ALA A 167 16.15 0.25 0.04
CA ALA A 167 17.55 0.26 0.46
C ALA A 167 17.90 1.58 1.14
N ALA A 168 18.68 1.54 2.21
CA ALA A 168 18.96 2.70 3.06
C ALA A 168 19.58 3.87 2.27
N ASP A 169 20.55 3.60 1.41
CA ASP A 169 21.23 4.63 0.60
C ASP A 169 20.26 5.29 -0.39
N TRP A 170 19.33 4.52 -0.96
CA TRP A 170 18.32 5.04 -1.88
C TRP A 170 17.33 5.93 -1.14
N VAL A 171 16.83 5.48 0.01
CA VAL A 171 15.88 6.26 0.82
C VAL A 171 16.50 7.57 1.25
N GLU A 172 17.77 7.59 1.67
CA GLU A 172 18.47 8.81 2.07
C GLU A 172 18.64 9.79 0.89
N ALA A 173 18.97 9.30 -0.30
CA ALA A 173 19.11 10.14 -1.49
C ALA A 173 17.76 10.77 -1.91
N GLU A 174 16.69 9.96 -1.94
CA GLU A 174 15.36 10.43 -2.35
C GLU A 174 14.66 11.27 -1.27
N ARG A 175 15.01 11.09 0.01
CA ARG A 175 14.54 11.94 1.12
C ARG A 175 14.82 13.41 0.86
N VAL A 176 16.05 13.76 0.50
CA VAL A 176 16.44 15.15 0.23
C VAL A 176 15.60 15.74 -0.90
N ARG A 177 15.35 14.94 -1.93
CA ARG A 177 14.55 15.33 -3.08
C ARG A 177 13.06 15.50 -2.71
N LEU A 178 12.50 14.56 -1.95
CA LEU A 178 11.11 14.62 -1.48
C LEU A 178 10.88 15.86 -0.60
N GLU A 179 11.75 16.09 0.39
CA GLU A 179 11.64 17.24 1.29
C GLU A 179 11.68 18.56 0.52
N ALA A 180 12.56 18.67 -0.48
CA ALA A 180 12.61 19.87 -1.34
C ALA A 180 11.31 20.07 -2.14
N LEU A 181 10.72 19.01 -2.68
CA LEU A 181 9.44 19.07 -3.40
C LEU A 181 8.29 19.49 -2.48
N ILE A 182 8.24 18.96 -1.25
CA ILE A 182 7.22 19.30 -0.26
C ILE A 182 7.38 20.75 0.18
N GLN A 183 8.60 21.23 0.45
CA GLN A 183 8.85 22.64 0.80
C GLN A 183 8.40 23.60 -0.31
N GLN A 184 8.52 23.21 -1.58
CA GLN A 184 8.09 23.99 -2.74
C GLN A 184 6.60 23.85 -3.06
N SER A 185 5.85 23.03 -2.34
CA SER A 185 4.44 22.73 -2.60
C SER A 185 3.45 23.64 -1.85
N ASN A 186 3.94 24.68 -1.15
CA ASN A 186 3.13 25.55 -0.29
C ASN A 186 2.47 24.81 0.90
N ALA A 187 3.11 23.76 1.43
CA ALA A 187 2.67 23.12 2.65
C ALA A 187 2.69 24.12 3.83
N VAL A 188 1.61 24.18 4.59
CA VAL A 188 1.48 25.06 5.78
C VAL A 188 2.08 24.46 7.02
N ALA A 189 2.25 23.12 7.01
CA ALA A 189 2.92 22.37 8.08
C ALA A 189 3.63 21.15 7.47
N ILE A 190 4.76 20.78 8.04
CA ILE A 190 5.52 19.59 7.65
C ILE A 190 5.97 18.88 8.92
N GLN A 191 5.67 17.60 9.03
CA GLN A 191 6.10 16.72 10.10
C GLN A 191 6.83 15.53 9.49
N VAL A 192 8.04 15.26 9.95
CA VAL A 192 8.84 14.10 9.54
C VAL A 192 8.90 13.13 10.70
N ALA A 193 8.61 11.86 10.47
CA ALA A 193 8.77 10.82 11.48
C ALA A 193 10.25 10.62 11.81
N ALA A 194 10.63 10.80 13.07
CA ALA A 194 12.01 10.62 13.52
C ALA A 194 12.34 9.14 13.81
N ASP A 195 11.32 8.33 14.07
CA ASP A 195 11.46 6.92 14.44
C ASP A 195 10.23 6.10 14.06
N ALA A 196 10.27 4.80 14.35
CA ALA A 196 9.20 3.86 14.04
C ALA A 196 7.89 4.17 14.79
N ASP A 197 7.96 4.72 16.00
CA ASP A 197 6.79 5.03 16.82
C ASP A 197 6.06 6.25 16.25
N GLN A 198 6.80 7.27 15.85
CA GLN A 198 6.23 8.44 15.16
C GLN A 198 5.67 8.06 13.79
N ARG A 199 6.36 7.18 13.06
CA ARG A 199 5.84 6.61 11.81
C ARG A 199 4.48 5.93 12.05
N ALA A 200 4.39 5.06 13.05
CA ALA A 200 3.15 4.37 13.40
C ALA A 200 2.02 5.33 13.85
N THR A 201 2.38 6.50 14.41
CA THR A 201 1.41 7.53 14.81
C THR A 201 0.87 8.30 13.60
N ILE A 202 1.67 8.49 12.56
CA ILE A 202 1.25 9.15 11.31
C ILE A 202 0.30 8.25 10.53
N TRP A 203 0.54 6.92 10.55
CA TRP A 203 -0.28 5.90 9.91
C TRP A 203 -1.45 5.43 10.79
#